data_c11ed000bb8aa604165bb73c63b8e653
#
_entry.id   c11ed000bb8aa604165bb73c63b8e653
#
_cell.length_a   1.000
_cell.length_b   1.000
_cell.length_c   1.000
_cell.angle_alpha   90.00
_cell.angle_beta   90.00
_cell.angle_gamma   90.00
#
_symmetry.space_group_name_H-M   'P 1'
#
loop_
_entity.id
_entity.type
_entity.pdbx_description
1 polymer ?
#
loop_
_entity_poly.entity_id
_entity_poly.type
_entity_poly.pdbx_seq_one_letter_code
_entity_poly.pdbx_strand_id
1 'polypeptide(L)'
;MDLQGAAQAVVEQLLAAGVQATVDERDLNPPAVLVAVPLLSYRFGKGYWDAQFTLAAVVANSGRATALANLSTLLDQVAAAMGRAPVTARAIDLLVPDQGAPLPGYEMIYTQRIGE
;
A
#
# COMPACT_ATOMS: atom_id res chain seq x y z
N MET A 1 18.29 -3.04 -11.54
CA MET A 1 16.98 -2.71 -10.93
C MET A 1 17.07 -2.93 -9.43
N ASP A 2 16.53 -2.00 -8.65
CA ASP A 2 16.57 -2.05 -7.19
C ASP A 2 15.13 -2.15 -6.64
N LEU A 3 14.70 -3.37 -6.32
CA LEU A 3 13.34 -3.63 -5.82
C LEU A 3 13.12 -3.02 -4.44
N GLN A 4 14.11 -3.11 -3.57
CA GLN A 4 14.00 -2.55 -2.24
C GLN A 4 13.90 -1.02 -2.32
N GLY A 5 14.73 -0.40 -3.15
CA GLY A 5 14.69 1.04 -3.37
C GLY A 5 13.38 1.51 -3.99
N ALA A 6 12.82 0.72 -4.92
CA ALA A 6 11.53 1.04 -5.53
C ALA A 6 10.40 1.00 -4.50
N ALA A 7 10.35 -0.04 -3.67
CA ALA A 7 9.36 -0.14 -2.60
C ALA A 7 9.55 0.96 -1.55
N GLN A 8 10.79 1.24 -1.18
CA GLN A 8 11.09 2.31 -0.22
C GLN A 8 10.72 3.68 -0.75
N ALA A 9 10.85 3.91 -2.05
CA ALA A 9 10.44 5.17 -2.67
C ALA A 9 8.93 5.39 -2.53
N VAL A 10 8.12 4.33 -2.67
CA VAL A 10 6.69 4.40 -2.45
C VAL A 10 6.39 4.73 -0.99
N VAL A 11 7.09 4.08 -0.05
CA VAL A 11 6.95 4.38 1.38
C VAL A 11 7.25 5.85 1.67
N GLU A 12 8.35 6.37 1.13
CA GLU A 12 8.76 7.76 1.34
C GLU A 12 7.75 8.74 0.75
N GLN A 13 7.18 8.41 -0.41
CA GLN A 13 6.13 9.23 -1.02
C GLN A 13 4.90 9.33 -0.11
N LEU A 14 4.50 8.21 0.48
CA LEU A 14 3.36 8.17 1.42
C LEU A 14 3.69 8.94 2.71
N LEU A 15 4.88 8.72 3.28
CA LEU A 15 5.30 9.41 4.49
C LEU A 15 5.37 10.93 4.30
N ALA A 16 5.85 11.38 3.13
CA ALA A 16 5.94 12.81 2.81
C ALA A 16 4.56 13.47 2.78
N ALA A 17 3.52 12.70 2.48
CA ALA A 17 2.14 13.19 2.48
C ALA A 17 1.42 13.00 3.83
N GLY A 18 2.14 12.55 4.85
CA GLY A 18 1.58 12.34 6.19
C GLY A 18 0.91 10.99 6.39
N VAL A 19 1.08 10.06 5.46
CA VAL A 19 0.52 8.71 5.56
C VAL A 19 1.58 7.77 6.12
N GLN A 20 1.28 7.11 7.23
CA GLN A 20 2.21 6.12 7.80
C GLN A 20 2.30 4.92 6.87
N ALA A 21 3.52 4.51 6.52
CA ALA A 21 3.75 3.43 5.59
C ALA A 21 5.03 2.67 5.96
N THR A 22 5.05 1.38 5.66
CA THR A 22 6.22 0.53 5.90
C THR A 22 6.24 -0.63 4.90
N VAL A 23 7.41 -1.21 4.70
CA VAL A 23 7.57 -2.46 3.94
C VAL A 23 7.60 -3.69 4.85
N ASP A 24 7.69 -3.50 6.15
CA ASP A 24 7.78 -4.59 7.15
C ASP A 24 6.49 -4.61 7.98
N GLU A 25 5.75 -5.71 7.90
CA GLU A 25 4.50 -5.87 8.62
C GLU A 25 4.67 -5.81 10.14
N ARG A 26 5.87 -6.08 10.66
CA ARG A 26 6.14 -5.97 12.09
C ARG A 26 6.19 -4.52 12.58
N ASP A 27 6.41 -3.58 11.67
CA ASP A 27 6.44 -2.15 11.98
C ASP A 27 5.09 -1.48 11.69
N LEU A 28 4.10 -2.26 11.30
CA LEU A 28 2.79 -1.74 10.92
C LEU A 28 1.99 -1.33 12.16
N ASN A 29 1.68 -0.05 12.24
CA ASN A 29 0.92 0.52 13.36
C ASN A 29 -0.30 1.26 12.79
N PRO A 30 -1.50 0.65 12.82
CA PRO A 30 -2.69 1.26 12.20
C PRO A 30 -3.07 2.60 12.82
N PRO A 31 -3.59 3.55 12.05
CA PRO A 31 -3.83 3.49 10.59
C PRO A 31 -2.53 3.62 9.80
N ALA A 32 -2.30 2.69 8.89
CA ALA A 32 -1.05 2.65 8.15
C ALA A 32 -1.20 1.87 6.85
N VAL A 33 -0.18 1.95 6.00
CA VAL A 33 -0.12 1.25 4.72
C VAL A 33 1.08 0.33 4.70
N LEU A 34 0.85 -0.93 4.37
CA LEU A 34 1.91 -1.91 4.12
C LEU A 34 2.18 -1.96 2.62
N VAL A 35 3.42 -1.68 2.21
CA VAL A 35 3.83 -1.74 0.81
C VAL A 35 4.47 -3.10 0.56
N ALA A 36 3.81 -3.91 -0.25
CA ALA A 36 4.30 -5.25 -0.60
C ALA A 36 5.35 -5.19 -1.70
N VAL A 37 6.11 -6.28 -1.83
CA VAL A 37 7.06 -6.45 -2.92
C VAL A 37 6.30 -6.41 -4.25
N PRO A 38 6.76 -5.62 -5.25
CA PRO A 38 6.01 -5.47 -6.50
C PRO A 38 6.05 -6.74 -7.36
N LEU A 39 4.97 -6.95 -8.09
CA LEU A 39 4.92 -7.91 -9.18
C LEU A 39 5.48 -7.22 -10.43
N LEU A 40 6.43 -7.86 -11.10
CA LEU A 40 7.12 -7.26 -12.25
C LEU A 40 6.70 -7.94 -13.55
N SER A 41 6.48 -7.13 -14.58
CA SER A 41 6.27 -7.59 -15.95
C SER A 41 7.23 -6.84 -16.86
N TYR A 42 8.08 -7.56 -17.58
CA TYR A 42 9.02 -6.94 -18.51
C TYR A 42 8.35 -6.60 -19.84
N ARG A 43 8.56 -5.38 -20.32
CA ARG A 43 8.03 -4.94 -21.61
C ARG A 43 9.09 -5.11 -22.68
N PHE A 44 9.01 -6.22 -23.41
CA PHE A 44 9.92 -6.50 -24.51
C PHE A 44 9.89 -5.38 -25.55
N GLY A 45 11.06 -4.98 -26.03
CA GLY A 45 11.20 -3.92 -26.99
C GLY A 45 11.06 -2.52 -26.45
N LYS A 46 10.72 -2.38 -25.16
CA LYS A 46 10.58 -1.07 -24.49
C LYS A 46 11.72 -0.77 -23.54
N GLY A 47 12.43 -1.79 -23.04
CA GLY A 47 13.57 -1.62 -22.13
C GLY A 47 13.19 -1.21 -20.72
N TYR A 48 11.96 -1.51 -20.28
CA TYR A 48 11.54 -1.22 -18.93
C TYR A 48 10.65 -2.33 -18.36
N TRP A 49 10.47 -2.28 -17.04
CA TRP A 49 9.56 -3.16 -16.31
C TRP A 49 8.32 -2.39 -15.90
N ASP A 50 7.17 -3.04 -15.96
CA ASP A 50 5.97 -2.57 -15.26
C ASP A 50 5.98 -3.20 -13.87
N ALA A 51 5.94 -2.37 -12.84
CA ALA A 51 5.86 -2.82 -11.47
C ALA A 51 4.44 -2.61 -10.97
N GLN A 52 3.85 -3.69 -10.46
CA GLN A 52 2.54 -3.64 -9.84
C GLN A 52 2.73 -3.68 -8.32
N PHE A 53 2.51 -2.55 -7.68
CA PHE A 53 2.61 -2.44 -6.22
C PHE A 53 1.26 -2.72 -5.58
N THR A 54 1.28 -3.53 -4.53
CA THR A 54 0.10 -3.77 -3.70
C THR A 54 0.29 -3.00 -2.40
N LEU A 55 -0.62 -2.07 -2.14
CA LEU A 55 -0.63 -1.27 -0.93
C LEU A 55 -1.80 -1.70 -0.05
N ALA A 56 -1.51 -2.26 1.11
CA ALA A 56 -2.55 -2.67 2.05
C ALA A 56 -2.77 -1.58 3.09
N ALA A 57 -3.85 -0.82 2.95
CA ALA A 57 -4.24 0.21 3.90
C ALA A 57 -5.08 -0.44 4.99
N VAL A 58 -4.66 -0.33 6.24
CA VAL A 58 -5.32 -0.97 7.37
C VAL A 58 -5.61 0.01 8.48
N VAL A 59 -6.67 -0.23 9.21
CA VAL A 59 -7.08 0.55 10.37
C VAL A 59 -7.33 -0.38 11.55
N ALA A 60 -7.40 0.20 12.74
CA ALA A 60 -7.71 -0.58 13.94
C ALA A 60 -9.13 -1.16 13.84
N ASN A 61 -9.32 -2.33 14.45
CA ASN A 61 -10.63 -2.96 14.48
C ASN A 61 -11.49 -2.33 15.59
N SER A 62 -12.13 -1.21 15.27
CA SER A 62 -12.91 -0.40 16.20
C SER A 62 -14.41 -0.50 15.97
N GLY A 63 -14.86 -1.62 15.39
CA GLY A 63 -16.23 -1.80 14.95
C GLY A 63 -16.36 -1.42 13.47
N ARG A 64 -17.31 -2.05 12.80
CA ARG A 64 -17.43 -1.96 11.34
C ARG A 64 -17.63 -0.55 10.80
N ALA A 65 -18.56 0.18 11.40
CA ALA A 65 -18.88 1.53 10.91
C ALA A 65 -17.70 2.49 11.10
N THR A 66 -17.03 2.44 12.25
CA THR A 66 -15.88 3.27 12.53
C THR A 66 -14.70 2.88 11.64
N ALA A 67 -14.46 1.58 11.46
CA ALA A 67 -13.39 1.10 10.58
C ALA A 67 -13.60 1.55 9.13
N LEU A 68 -14.83 1.47 8.61
CA LEU A 68 -15.13 1.91 7.26
C LEU A 68 -14.92 3.42 7.09
N ALA A 69 -15.31 4.23 8.08
CA ALA A 69 -15.08 5.66 8.03
C ALA A 69 -13.57 5.98 8.02
N ASN A 70 -12.80 5.31 8.88
CA ASN A 70 -11.36 5.50 8.95
C ASN A 70 -10.67 5.02 7.65
N LEU A 71 -11.13 3.92 7.07
CA LEU A 71 -10.62 3.42 5.79
C LEU A 71 -10.91 4.40 4.66
N SER A 72 -12.11 4.98 4.62
CA SER A 72 -12.44 5.97 3.60
C SER A 72 -11.46 7.14 3.63
N THR A 73 -11.16 7.64 4.83
CA THR A 73 -10.20 8.73 5.00
C THR A 73 -8.80 8.30 4.55
N LEU A 74 -8.37 7.11 4.97
CA LEU A 74 -7.03 6.61 4.64
C LEU A 74 -6.88 6.38 3.14
N LEU A 75 -7.89 5.81 2.47
CA LEU A 75 -7.86 5.58 1.02
C LEU A 75 -7.76 6.90 0.26
N ASP A 76 -8.49 7.93 0.69
CA ASP A 76 -8.41 9.25 0.08
C ASP A 76 -7.02 9.86 0.26
N GLN A 77 -6.42 9.70 1.44
CA GLN A 77 -5.06 10.17 1.70
C GLN A 77 -4.03 9.46 0.82
N VAL A 78 -4.17 8.15 0.65
CA VAL A 78 -3.26 7.38 -0.22
C VAL A 78 -3.40 7.83 -1.67
N ALA A 79 -4.62 7.98 -2.18
CA ALA A 79 -4.83 8.43 -3.55
C ALA A 79 -4.22 9.82 -3.78
N ALA A 80 -4.38 10.72 -2.83
CA ALA A 80 -3.77 12.05 -2.91
C ALA A 80 -2.24 11.98 -2.89
N ALA A 81 -1.67 11.12 -2.02
CA ALA A 81 -0.22 10.94 -1.92
C ALA A 81 0.37 10.33 -3.20
N MET A 82 -0.32 9.37 -3.79
CA MET A 82 0.12 8.73 -5.03
C MET A 82 -0.14 9.61 -6.26
N GLY A 83 -0.98 10.65 -6.13
CA GLY A 83 -1.33 11.53 -7.23
C GLY A 83 -2.29 10.93 -8.23
N ARG A 84 -2.91 9.80 -7.92
CA ARG A 84 -3.83 9.09 -8.80
C ARG A 84 -4.61 8.03 -8.03
N ALA A 85 -5.72 7.58 -8.60
CA ALA A 85 -6.49 6.48 -8.05
C ALA A 85 -5.79 5.14 -8.34
N PRO A 86 -5.99 4.12 -7.51
CA PRO A 86 -5.46 2.78 -7.79
C PRO A 86 -6.17 2.15 -8.99
N VAL A 87 -5.52 1.15 -9.60
CA VAL A 87 -6.13 0.34 -10.66
C VAL A 87 -7.33 -0.42 -10.11
N THR A 88 -7.17 -1.02 -8.95
CA THR A 88 -8.25 -1.69 -8.21
C THR A 88 -8.07 -1.49 -6.72
N ALA A 89 -9.16 -1.67 -5.98
CA ALA A 89 -9.11 -1.73 -4.52
C ALA A 89 -10.12 -2.78 -4.06
N ARG A 90 -9.71 -3.64 -3.13
CA ARG A 90 -10.62 -4.64 -2.58
C ARG A 90 -10.45 -4.77 -1.08
N ALA A 91 -11.55 -5.11 -0.41
CA ALA A 91 -11.54 -5.32 1.03
C ALA A 91 -10.73 -6.55 1.41
N ILE A 92 -9.95 -6.44 2.47
CA ILE A 92 -9.15 -7.53 3.02
C ILE A 92 -9.22 -7.51 4.53
N ASP A 93 -8.84 -8.65 5.14
CA ASP A 93 -8.52 -8.73 6.55
C ASP A 93 -7.04 -9.11 6.66
N LEU A 94 -6.23 -8.24 7.24
CA LEU A 94 -4.80 -8.45 7.32
C LEU A 94 -4.40 -9.02 8.67
N LEU A 95 -3.76 -10.20 8.66
CA LEU A 95 -3.15 -10.78 9.84
C LEU A 95 -1.76 -10.19 10.00
N VAL A 96 -1.53 -9.55 11.14
CA VAL A 96 -0.24 -8.94 11.45
C VAL A 96 0.33 -9.64 12.68
N PRO A 97 1.64 -9.95 12.70
CA PRO A 97 2.27 -10.53 13.89
C PRO A 97 1.98 -9.69 15.13
N ASP A 98 1.72 -10.37 16.25
CA ASP A 98 1.45 -9.76 17.56
C ASP A 98 0.15 -8.93 17.65
N GLN A 99 -0.68 -8.96 16.61
CA GLN A 99 -2.03 -8.42 16.68
C GLN A 99 -2.99 -9.58 16.92
N GLY A 100 -3.82 -9.48 17.94
CA GLY A 100 -4.67 -10.58 18.35
C GLY A 100 -5.79 -10.94 17.38
N ALA A 101 -6.15 -10.04 16.46
CA ALA A 101 -7.20 -10.24 15.47
C ALA A 101 -6.81 -9.60 14.14
N PRO A 102 -7.39 -10.06 13.02
CA PRO A 102 -7.15 -9.43 11.72
C PRO A 102 -7.56 -7.96 11.75
N LEU A 103 -6.80 -7.14 11.01
CA LEU A 103 -7.09 -5.73 10.85
C LEU A 103 -7.92 -5.52 9.59
N PRO A 104 -9.02 -4.76 9.65
CA PRO A 104 -9.77 -4.44 8.44
C PRO A 104 -8.97 -3.51 7.55
N GLY A 105 -9.05 -3.74 6.25
CA GLY A 105 -8.28 -2.95 5.32
C GLY A 105 -8.75 -3.05 3.88
N TYR A 106 -8.05 -2.34 3.03
CA TYR A 106 -8.20 -2.41 1.58
C TYR A 106 -6.84 -2.62 0.93
N GLU A 107 -6.80 -3.53 -0.01
CA GLU A 107 -5.63 -3.79 -0.84
C GLU A 107 -5.80 -3.01 -2.14
N MET A 108 -4.88 -2.08 -2.40
CA MET A 108 -4.91 -1.22 -3.58
C MET A 108 -3.77 -1.61 -4.51
N ILE A 109 -4.06 -1.64 -5.81
CA ILE A 109 -3.07 -1.96 -6.83
C ILE A 109 -2.68 -0.68 -7.57
N TYR A 110 -1.39 -0.37 -7.58
CA TYR A 110 -0.80 0.73 -8.33
C TYR A 110 0.24 0.18 -9.30
N THR A 111 0.20 0.65 -10.53
CA THR A 111 1.19 0.26 -11.55
C THR A 111 2.14 1.42 -11.80
N GLN A 112 3.42 1.12 -11.89
CA GLN A 112 4.39 2.16 -12.22
C GLN A 112 5.54 1.55 -13.01
N ARG A 113 6.12 2.36 -13.89
CA ARG A 113 7.26 1.94 -14.71
C ARG A 113 8.54 2.03 -13.89
N ILE A 114 9.34 0.98 -13.98
CA ILE A 114 10.69 0.97 -13.42
C ILE A 114 11.66 0.81 -14.57
N GLY A 115 12.57 1.79 -14.75
CA GLY A 115 13.59 1.73 -15.78
C GLY A 115 14.72 0.78 -15.43
N GLU A 116 15.49 0.45 -16.42
CA GLU A 116 16.72 -0.32 -16.29
C GLU A 116 17.82 0.54 -15.62
#